data_449d0895068b765063d870263f358188
#
_entry.id   449d0895068b765063d870263f358188
#
_cell.length_a   1.000
_cell.length_b   1.000
_cell.length_c   1.000
_cell.angle_alpha   90.00
_cell.angle_beta   90.00
_cell.angle_gamma   90.00
#
_symmetry.space_group_name_H-M   'P 1'
#
loop_
_entity.id
_entity.type
_entity.pdbx_description
1 polymer ?
#
loop_
_entity_poly.entity_id
_entity_poly.type
_entity_poly.pdbx_seq_one_letter_code
_entity_poly.pdbx_strand_id
1 'polypeptide(L)'
;LELPELEKKNFKFTTQEKMKRKGKRSYGIRPRLSKKETIKQKIRRKKAAIKAGSYDPESGDRFTFHESDLRYKHIAPVIKENTAAVVFFVMDVSGSMTTNKKYLARSFFFLLYQFLNHKYSSVDVIFVSHTAEAQEVNEEQFFTQVPNGGTLVSTGLKKVEEIIEKRYHPNNWNIYTFYCGDGDNWAIDNKEALSAFRRLKEINQIMCYTEIGFLNKNEYNLFGSSNGEKKLWDWTKLVEDKNFKR
;
A
#
# COMPACT_ATOMS: atom_id res chain seq x y z
N LEU A 1 0.82 -7.67 -11.07
CA LEU A 1 0.54 -6.32 -10.58
C LEU A 1 1.40 -6.08 -9.33
N GLU A 2 2.21 -5.06 -9.33
CA GLU A 2 2.91 -4.59 -8.14
C GLU A 2 2.62 -3.11 -8.00
N LEU A 3 2.31 -2.67 -6.77
CA LEU A 3 2.39 -1.25 -6.48
C LEU A 3 3.85 -0.85 -6.64
N PRO A 4 4.16 0.31 -7.24
CA PRO A 4 5.54 0.79 -7.32
C PRO A 4 6.16 0.83 -5.94
N GLU A 5 7.49 0.81 -5.88
CA GLU A 5 8.21 0.81 -4.61
C GLU A 5 7.65 1.89 -3.69
N LEU A 6 7.18 1.43 -2.53
CA LEU A 6 6.66 2.32 -1.51
C LEU A 6 7.79 3.22 -1.04
N GLU A 7 7.68 4.51 -1.28
CA GLU A 7 8.64 5.46 -0.76
C GLU A 7 8.65 5.42 0.77
N LYS A 8 9.83 5.44 1.35
CA LYS A 8 10.01 5.53 2.79
C LYS A 8 9.65 6.94 3.26
N LYS A 9 8.42 7.13 3.70
CA LYS A 9 7.95 8.39 4.27
C LYS A 9 8.13 8.38 5.79
N ASN A 10 8.51 9.54 6.34
CA ASN A 10 8.76 9.69 7.78
C ASN A 10 7.46 9.62 8.57
N PHE A 11 7.12 8.43 9.07
CA PHE A 11 5.94 8.21 9.88
C PHE A 11 6.28 8.33 11.36
N LYS A 12 5.88 9.41 12.00
CA LYS A 12 6.12 9.65 13.45
C LYS A 12 5.25 8.80 14.39
N PHE A 13 4.20 8.11 13.91
CA PHE A 13 3.15 7.58 14.78
C PHE A 13 2.97 6.06 14.84
N THR A 14 3.72 5.27 14.08
CA THR A 14 3.59 3.81 14.17
C THR A 14 4.95 3.11 14.11
N THR A 15 5.84 3.49 14.99
CA THR A 15 7.05 2.73 15.25
C THR A 15 6.68 1.47 16.02
N GLN A 16 6.39 0.38 15.34
CA GLN A 16 6.38 -0.93 15.98
C GLN A 16 7.82 -1.34 16.27
N GLU A 17 8.23 -1.18 17.53
CA GLU A 17 9.49 -1.74 18.01
C GLU A 17 9.39 -3.26 17.99
N LYS A 18 9.93 -3.90 16.96
CA LYS A 18 10.14 -5.35 16.97
C LYS A 18 11.50 -5.67 17.55
N MET A 19 11.50 -6.39 18.65
CA MET A 19 12.72 -6.92 19.26
C MET A 19 13.33 -7.99 18.35
N LYS A 20 14.48 -7.69 17.72
CA LYS A 20 15.22 -8.64 16.88
C LYS A 20 16.53 -9.06 17.56
N ARG A 21 16.91 -10.33 17.32
CA ARG A 21 18.23 -10.82 17.75
C ARG A 21 19.31 -10.18 16.89
N LYS A 22 20.17 -9.35 17.52
CA LYS A 22 21.29 -8.61 16.86
C LYS A 22 22.66 -9.23 17.16
N GLY A 23 22.75 -10.54 17.43
CA GLY A 23 24.03 -11.19 17.70
C GLY A 23 24.23 -11.59 19.17
N LYS A 24 25.44 -11.49 19.67
CA LYS A 24 25.85 -11.99 20.99
C LYS A 24 26.74 -10.96 21.68
N ARG A 25 26.63 -10.93 23.03
CA ARG A 25 27.46 -10.08 23.90
C ARG A 25 28.11 -10.93 24.98
N SER A 26 29.21 -10.44 25.56
CA SER A 26 29.91 -11.05 26.69
C SER A 26 29.17 -10.89 28.03
N TYR A 27 28.23 -9.97 28.11
CA TYR A 27 27.44 -9.67 29.31
C TYR A 27 25.95 -9.72 29.02
N GLY A 28 25.13 -10.00 30.04
CA GLY A 28 23.69 -10.07 29.93
C GLY A 28 23.04 -10.78 31.10
N ILE A 29 21.70 -10.88 31.07
CA ILE A 29 20.91 -11.59 32.10
C ILE A 29 20.88 -13.10 31.85
N ARG A 30 20.81 -13.91 32.93
CA ARG A 30 20.82 -15.39 32.85
C ARG A 30 19.83 -15.98 31.83
N PRO A 31 18.59 -15.52 31.70
CA PRO A 31 17.65 -16.06 30.71
C PRO A 31 18.11 -15.90 29.24
N ARG A 32 19.01 -14.97 28.99
CA ARG A 32 19.57 -14.74 27.64
C ARG A 32 20.88 -15.47 27.37
N LEU A 33 21.36 -16.26 28.33
CA LEU A 33 22.60 -17.03 28.17
C LEU A 33 22.50 -18.01 27.00
N SER A 34 23.45 -17.94 26.09
CA SER A 34 23.54 -18.89 24.96
C SER A 34 24.47 -20.03 25.31
N LYS A 35 23.95 -21.12 25.90
CA LYS A 35 24.72 -22.31 26.30
C LYS A 35 25.63 -22.79 25.17
N LYS A 36 25.11 -22.89 23.93
CA LYS A 36 25.87 -23.36 22.76
C LYS A 36 27.10 -22.51 22.48
N GLU A 37 26.97 -21.20 22.52
CA GLU A 37 28.08 -20.30 22.20
C GLU A 37 29.07 -20.16 23.37
N THR A 38 28.58 -20.24 24.60
CA THR A 38 29.42 -20.30 25.79
C THR A 38 30.32 -21.56 25.76
N ILE A 39 29.74 -22.74 25.41
CA ILE A 39 30.49 -23.96 25.26
C ILE A 39 31.54 -23.84 24.14
N LYS A 40 31.17 -23.28 23.00
CA LYS A 40 32.09 -23.04 21.88
C LYS A 40 33.28 -22.16 22.31
N GLN A 41 33.00 -21.10 23.08
CA GLN A 41 34.03 -20.20 23.55
C GLN A 41 34.98 -20.88 24.55
N LYS A 42 34.42 -21.69 25.48
CA LYS A 42 35.23 -22.54 26.38
C LYS A 42 36.16 -23.49 25.61
N ILE A 43 35.59 -24.15 24.56
CA ILE A 43 36.42 -25.08 23.73
C ILE A 43 37.55 -24.28 23.02
N ARG A 44 37.28 -23.11 22.51
CA ARG A 44 38.32 -22.26 21.90
C ARG A 44 39.39 -21.88 22.88
N ARG A 45 39.01 -21.48 24.11
CA ARG A 45 39.95 -21.15 25.18
C ARG A 45 40.79 -22.36 25.61
N LYS A 46 40.13 -23.55 25.73
CA LYS A 46 40.87 -24.79 26.02
C LYS A 46 41.90 -25.12 24.95
N LYS A 47 41.55 -25.03 23.66
CA LYS A 47 42.49 -25.25 22.55
C LYS A 47 43.63 -24.25 22.55
N ALA A 48 43.37 -23.00 22.85
CA ALA A 48 44.41 -21.99 22.97
C ALA A 48 45.35 -22.26 24.16
N ALA A 49 44.83 -22.67 25.32
CA ALA A 49 45.62 -23.01 26.49
C ALA A 49 46.50 -24.22 26.24
N ILE A 50 46.03 -25.24 25.55
CA ILE A 50 46.82 -26.42 25.15
C ILE A 50 47.98 -25.96 24.23
N LYS A 51 47.67 -25.13 23.21
CA LYS A 51 48.69 -24.63 22.26
C LYS A 51 49.73 -23.76 22.93
N ALA A 52 49.37 -23.07 24.00
CA ALA A 52 50.28 -22.21 24.78
C ALA A 52 51.02 -22.97 25.86
N GLY A 53 50.79 -24.28 26.00
CA GLY A 53 51.44 -25.11 27.06
C GLY A 53 50.94 -24.81 28.48
N SER A 54 49.88 -24.02 28.65
CA SER A 54 49.33 -23.64 29.97
C SER A 54 48.25 -24.59 30.50
N TYR A 55 47.89 -25.63 29.73
CA TYR A 55 46.94 -26.67 30.12
C TYR A 55 47.31 -28.01 29.44
N ASP A 56 47.52 -29.03 30.27
CA ASP A 56 47.73 -30.40 29.79
C ASP A 56 46.44 -31.23 29.88
N PRO A 57 45.94 -31.75 28.75
CA PRO A 57 44.74 -32.58 28.74
C PRO A 57 44.90 -33.93 29.47
N GLU A 58 46.16 -34.43 29.65
CA GLU A 58 46.48 -35.70 30.28
C GLU A 58 46.66 -35.59 31.80
N SER A 59 46.76 -34.37 32.34
CA SER A 59 46.92 -34.11 33.78
C SER A 59 45.75 -34.59 34.65
N GLY A 60 44.61 -34.93 34.04
CA GLY A 60 43.37 -35.29 34.75
C GLY A 60 42.59 -34.09 35.26
N ASP A 61 43.10 -32.90 35.15
CA ASP A 61 42.49 -31.67 35.64
C ASP A 61 41.28 -31.24 34.75
N ARG A 62 40.18 -30.88 35.40
CA ARG A 62 39.01 -30.44 34.71
C ARG A 62 39.11 -29.00 34.26
N PHE A 63 39.11 -28.72 32.95
CA PHE A 63 39.06 -27.36 32.43
C PHE A 63 37.73 -26.71 32.76
N THR A 64 37.71 -25.73 33.67
CA THR A 64 36.49 -25.06 34.18
C THR A 64 36.00 -23.97 33.27
N PHE A 65 34.69 -23.57 33.40
CA PHE A 65 34.16 -22.40 32.75
C PHE A 65 34.77 -21.11 33.43
N HIS A 66 35.03 -20.14 32.61
CA HIS A 66 35.45 -18.82 33.05
C HIS A 66 34.43 -17.78 32.59
N GLU A 67 34.35 -16.63 33.25
CA GLU A 67 33.42 -15.56 32.90
C GLU A 67 33.59 -15.07 31.45
N SER A 68 34.84 -15.06 30.96
CA SER A 68 35.13 -14.71 29.57
C SER A 68 34.51 -15.64 28.53
N ASP A 69 34.10 -16.86 28.91
CA ASP A 69 33.44 -17.81 28.03
C ASP A 69 31.97 -17.48 27.82
N LEU A 70 31.36 -16.72 28.73
CA LEU A 70 29.93 -16.44 28.71
C LEU A 70 29.52 -15.65 27.47
N ARG A 71 28.46 -16.09 26.81
CA ARG A 71 27.87 -15.43 25.65
C ARG A 71 26.36 -15.34 25.81
N TYR A 72 25.84 -14.15 25.68
CA TYR A 72 24.42 -13.84 25.83
C TYR A 72 23.82 -13.42 24.50
N LYS A 73 22.56 -13.82 24.24
CA LYS A 73 21.80 -13.36 23.08
C LYS A 73 21.55 -11.86 23.22
N HIS A 74 22.04 -11.09 22.26
CA HIS A 74 21.72 -9.67 22.18
C HIS A 74 20.42 -9.46 21.44
N ILE A 75 19.47 -8.82 22.08
CA ILE A 75 18.18 -8.43 21.51
C ILE A 75 18.14 -6.90 21.54
N ALA A 76 17.93 -6.30 20.39
CA ALA A 76 17.78 -4.85 20.27
C ALA A 76 16.46 -4.52 19.60
N PRO A 77 15.82 -3.41 19.97
CA PRO A 77 14.69 -2.90 19.20
C PRO A 77 15.16 -2.56 17.79
N VAL A 78 14.42 -3.01 16.82
CA VAL A 78 14.56 -2.59 15.43
C VAL A 78 13.30 -1.85 15.09
N ILE A 79 13.45 -0.58 14.80
CA ILE A 79 12.37 0.25 14.27
C ILE A 79 12.03 -0.33 12.90
N LYS A 80 10.85 -0.91 12.78
CA LYS A 80 10.31 -1.27 11.47
C LYS A 80 9.69 0.00 10.91
N GLU A 81 10.34 0.59 9.92
CA GLU A 81 9.73 1.64 9.11
C GLU A 81 8.50 1.02 8.42
N ASN A 82 7.31 1.34 8.91
CA ASN A 82 6.09 0.95 8.24
C ASN A 82 5.85 1.97 7.13
N THR A 83 5.88 1.51 5.91
CA THR A 83 5.41 2.26 4.75
C THR A 83 3.88 2.22 4.79
N ALA A 84 3.27 3.29 5.30
CA ALA A 84 1.83 3.41 5.28
C ALA A 84 1.36 3.76 3.86
N ALA A 85 0.36 3.06 3.39
CA ALA A 85 -0.25 3.30 2.10
C ALA A 85 -1.77 3.40 2.24
N VAL A 86 -2.38 4.28 1.47
CA VAL A 86 -3.83 4.39 1.31
C VAL A 86 -4.20 4.25 -0.15
N VAL A 87 -5.21 3.47 -0.42
CA VAL A 87 -5.73 3.22 -1.76
C VAL A 87 -7.18 3.70 -1.82
N PHE A 88 -7.45 4.63 -2.70
CA PHE A 88 -8.78 5.13 -2.98
C PHE A 88 -9.38 4.39 -4.16
N PHE A 89 -10.54 3.79 -3.97
CA PHE A 89 -11.39 3.24 -5.03
C PHE A 89 -12.53 4.21 -5.29
N VAL A 90 -12.53 4.81 -6.47
CA VAL A 90 -13.55 5.77 -6.89
C VAL A 90 -14.37 5.17 -8.00
N MET A 91 -15.66 4.98 -7.77
CA MET A 91 -16.58 4.38 -8.75
C MET A 91 -17.70 5.34 -9.12
N ASP A 92 -17.88 5.50 -10.41
CA ASP A 92 -19.06 6.13 -10.98
C ASP A 92 -20.28 5.20 -10.80
N VAL A 93 -21.34 5.70 -10.17
CA VAL A 93 -22.60 5.00 -9.98
C VAL A 93 -23.77 5.75 -10.63
N SER A 94 -23.48 6.54 -11.65
CA SER A 94 -24.47 7.29 -12.45
C SER A 94 -25.43 6.38 -13.23
N GLY A 95 -26.49 6.97 -13.77
CA GLY A 95 -27.52 6.24 -14.53
C GLY A 95 -27.00 5.61 -15.82
N SER A 96 -25.94 6.15 -16.45
CA SER A 96 -25.29 5.63 -17.66
C SER A 96 -24.49 4.34 -17.40
N MET A 97 -24.12 4.10 -16.14
CA MET A 97 -23.49 2.87 -15.69
C MET A 97 -24.51 1.72 -15.63
N THR A 98 -24.69 1.01 -16.75
CA THR A 98 -25.56 -0.16 -16.83
C THR A 98 -25.15 -1.26 -15.86
N THR A 99 -26.06 -2.23 -15.62
CA THR A 99 -25.79 -3.37 -14.73
C THR A 99 -24.51 -4.12 -15.12
N ASN A 100 -24.26 -4.32 -16.42
CA ASN A 100 -23.07 -5.00 -16.92
C ASN A 100 -21.79 -4.18 -16.67
N LYS A 101 -21.82 -2.88 -16.93
CA LYS A 101 -20.68 -1.99 -16.66
C LYS A 101 -20.32 -1.99 -15.17
N LYS A 102 -21.33 -1.93 -14.29
CA LYS A 102 -21.14 -2.01 -12.83
C LYS A 102 -20.59 -3.35 -12.39
N TYR A 103 -21.07 -4.43 -12.97
CA TYR A 103 -20.53 -5.75 -12.69
C TYR A 103 -19.01 -5.81 -13.01
N LEU A 104 -18.61 -5.25 -14.15
CA LEU A 104 -17.19 -5.18 -14.53
C LEU A 104 -16.38 -4.29 -13.58
N ALA A 105 -16.90 -3.09 -13.24
CA ALA A 105 -16.26 -2.20 -12.28
C ALA A 105 -16.07 -2.87 -10.90
N ARG A 106 -17.13 -3.49 -10.40
CA ARG A 106 -17.11 -4.21 -9.13
C ARG A 106 -16.14 -5.37 -9.15
N SER A 107 -16.12 -6.15 -10.22
CA SER A 107 -15.19 -7.27 -10.39
C SER A 107 -13.74 -6.80 -10.39
N PHE A 108 -13.45 -5.70 -11.11
CA PHE A 108 -12.12 -5.08 -11.11
C PHE A 108 -11.70 -4.65 -9.69
N PHE A 109 -12.53 -3.88 -9.00
CA PHE A 109 -12.22 -3.41 -7.65
C PHE A 109 -12.15 -4.54 -6.63
N PHE A 110 -13.02 -5.55 -6.75
CA PHE A 110 -12.97 -6.72 -5.87
C PHE A 110 -11.65 -7.49 -6.01
N LEU A 111 -11.21 -7.75 -7.24
CA LEU A 111 -9.94 -8.43 -7.49
C LEU A 111 -8.75 -7.60 -6.98
N LEU A 112 -8.78 -6.30 -7.20
CA LEU A 112 -7.72 -5.39 -6.72
C LEU A 112 -7.71 -5.33 -5.18
N TYR A 113 -8.87 -5.28 -4.53
CA TYR A 113 -9.02 -5.31 -3.08
C TYR A 113 -8.48 -6.61 -2.47
N GLN A 114 -8.86 -7.76 -3.04
CA GLN A 114 -8.33 -9.05 -2.60
C GLN A 114 -6.82 -9.15 -2.77
N PHE A 115 -6.29 -8.65 -3.87
CA PHE A 115 -4.85 -8.59 -4.11
C PHE A 115 -4.13 -7.73 -3.05
N LEU A 116 -4.66 -6.55 -2.74
CA LEU A 116 -4.08 -5.65 -1.73
C LEU A 116 -4.08 -6.29 -0.35
N ASN A 117 -5.19 -6.86 0.07
CA ASN A 117 -5.32 -7.55 1.37
C ASN A 117 -4.40 -8.76 1.50
N HIS A 118 -4.17 -9.49 0.39
CA HIS A 118 -3.27 -10.64 0.40
C HIS A 118 -1.79 -10.22 0.47
N LYS A 119 -1.42 -9.19 -0.26
CA LYS A 119 0.00 -8.80 -0.43
C LYS A 119 0.50 -7.84 0.64
N TYR A 120 -0.35 -6.96 1.15
CA TYR A 120 0.02 -5.87 2.05
C TYR A 120 -0.76 -5.96 3.36
N SER A 121 -0.05 -5.94 4.48
CA SER A 121 -0.66 -6.05 5.83
C SER A 121 -1.00 -4.69 6.47
N SER A 122 -0.68 -3.58 5.83
CA SER A 122 -0.89 -2.22 6.36
C SER A 122 -1.21 -1.24 5.24
N VAL A 123 -2.30 -1.53 4.51
CA VAL A 123 -2.87 -0.65 3.49
C VAL A 123 -4.28 -0.32 3.90
N ASP A 124 -4.59 0.97 4.01
CA ASP A 124 -5.94 1.45 4.19
C ASP A 124 -6.64 1.50 2.84
N VAL A 125 -7.86 1.00 2.74
CA VAL A 125 -8.67 1.08 1.52
C VAL A 125 -9.89 1.95 1.79
N ILE A 126 -10.08 2.98 0.97
CA ILE A 126 -11.18 3.94 1.08
C ILE A 126 -12.03 3.83 -0.18
N PHE A 127 -13.31 3.68 0.01
CA PHE A 127 -14.29 3.57 -1.05
C PHE A 127 -15.04 4.88 -1.21
N VAL A 128 -15.05 5.41 -2.43
CA VAL A 128 -15.79 6.62 -2.81
C VAL A 128 -16.71 6.29 -3.97
N SER A 129 -18.00 6.55 -3.79
CA SER A 129 -18.97 6.49 -4.89
C SER A 129 -19.41 7.90 -5.26
N HIS A 130 -19.61 8.15 -6.53
CA HIS A 130 -20.09 9.45 -6.99
C HIS A 130 -21.13 9.34 -8.10
N THR A 131 -21.94 10.36 -8.14
CA THR A 131 -22.92 10.68 -9.19
C THR A 131 -22.78 12.18 -9.48
N ALA A 132 -23.84 12.97 -9.31
CA ALA A 132 -23.74 14.45 -9.18
C ALA A 132 -23.12 14.87 -7.84
N GLU A 133 -23.21 14.01 -6.83
CA GLU A 133 -22.60 14.17 -5.52
C GLU A 133 -21.69 12.98 -5.21
N ALA A 134 -20.70 13.18 -4.34
CA ALA A 134 -19.77 12.13 -3.95
C ALA A 134 -19.79 11.88 -2.45
N GLN A 135 -19.70 10.63 -2.07
CA GLN A 135 -19.67 10.21 -0.68
C GLN A 135 -18.64 9.09 -0.45
N GLU A 136 -18.05 9.11 0.75
CA GLU A 136 -17.32 7.96 1.25
C GLU A 136 -18.34 6.90 1.71
N VAL A 137 -18.13 5.67 1.29
CA VAL A 137 -19.02 4.54 1.57
C VAL A 137 -18.23 3.38 2.16
N ASN A 138 -18.91 2.47 2.84
CA ASN A 138 -18.30 1.24 3.28
C ASN A 138 -18.17 0.22 2.14
N GLU A 139 -17.42 -0.87 2.36
CA GLU A 139 -17.20 -1.92 1.35
C GLU A 139 -18.54 -2.48 0.83
N GLU A 140 -19.46 -2.82 1.72
CA GLU A 140 -20.75 -3.40 1.34
C GLU A 140 -21.57 -2.45 0.46
N GLN A 141 -21.68 -1.19 0.87
CA GLN A 141 -22.38 -0.16 0.09
C GLN A 141 -21.73 0.04 -1.28
N PHE A 142 -20.40 0.11 -1.35
CA PHE A 142 -19.67 0.29 -2.60
C PHE A 142 -20.01 -0.80 -3.62
N PHE A 143 -20.09 -2.04 -3.17
CA PHE A 143 -20.38 -3.17 -4.05
C PHE A 143 -21.87 -3.42 -4.31
N THR A 144 -22.79 -2.85 -3.54
CA THR A 144 -24.24 -3.09 -3.67
C THR A 144 -25.04 -1.88 -4.16
N GLN A 145 -24.48 -0.68 -4.12
CA GLN A 145 -25.17 0.58 -4.41
C GLN A 145 -25.89 0.59 -5.76
N VAL A 146 -27.16 1.02 -5.76
CA VAL A 146 -27.99 1.12 -6.96
C VAL A 146 -27.68 2.43 -7.70
N PRO A 147 -27.70 2.43 -9.05
CA PRO A 147 -27.47 3.63 -9.85
C PRO A 147 -28.54 4.70 -9.62
N ASN A 148 -28.10 5.94 -9.51
CA ASN A 148 -29.01 7.06 -9.47
C ASN A 148 -28.30 8.37 -9.88
N GLY A 149 -29.01 9.23 -10.63
CA GLY A 149 -28.58 10.59 -10.91
C GLY A 149 -27.67 10.79 -12.13
N GLY A 150 -27.19 12.02 -12.28
CA GLY A 150 -26.25 12.44 -13.32
C GLY A 150 -24.79 12.18 -12.95
N THR A 151 -23.85 12.56 -13.82
CA THR A 151 -22.41 12.31 -13.63
C THR A 151 -21.65 13.62 -13.57
N LEU A 152 -21.00 13.89 -12.44
CA LEU A 152 -19.98 14.91 -12.26
C LEU A 152 -18.72 14.25 -11.72
N VAL A 153 -17.77 13.99 -12.60
CA VAL A 153 -16.51 13.31 -12.24
C VAL A 153 -15.70 14.10 -11.22
N SER A 154 -15.75 15.46 -11.34
CA SER A 154 -15.03 16.34 -10.42
C SER A 154 -15.45 16.13 -8.96
N THR A 155 -16.70 15.79 -8.68
CA THR A 155 -17.19 15.59 -7.32
C THR A 155 -16.52 14.41 -6.63
N GLY A 156 -16.37 13.27 -7.34
CA GLY A 156 -15.66 12.11 -6.87
C GLY A 156 -14.20 12.41 -6.54
N LEU A 157 -13.52 13.11 -7.43
CA LEU A 157 -12.12 13.48 -7.26
C LEU A 157 -11.91 14.49 -6.12
N LYS A 158 -12.77 15.51 -6.01
CA LYS A 158 -12.75 16.46 -4.89
C LYS A 158 -13.01 15.79 -3.55
N LYS A 159 -13.86 14.75 -3.53
CA LYS A 159 -14.08 13.97 -2.31
C LYS A 159 -12.82 13.22 -1.88
N VAL A 160 -12.05 12.69 -2.82
CA VAL A 160 -10.74 12.09 -2.53
C VAL A 160 -9.77 13.14 -1.98
N GLU A 161 -9.68 14.34 -2.60
CA GLU A 161 -8.85 15.45 -2.11
C GLU A 161 -9.22 15.81 -0.66
N GLU A 162 -10.51 15.96 -0.36
CA GLU A 162 -11.02 16.27 0.98
C GLU A 162 -10.58 15.21 2.03
N ILE A 163 -10.67 13.95 1.67
CA ILE A 163 -10.29 12.84 2.56
C ILE A 163 -8.76 12.82 2.77
N ILE A 164 -7.99 13.07 1.71
CA ILE A 164 -6.53 13.17 1.79
C ILE A 164 -6.13 14.29 2.75
N GLU A 165 -6.68 15.47 2.59
CA GLU A 165 -6.37 16.64 3.44
C GLU A 165 -6.71 16.37 4.92
N LYS A 166 -7.83 15.71 5.18
CA LYS A 166 -8.29 15.43 6.56
C LYS A 166 -7.53 14.31 7.26
N ARG A 167 -7.16 13.24 6.54
CA ARG A 167 -6.68 11.98 7.16
C ARG A 167 -5.35 11.46 6.64
N TYR A 168 -5.00 11.73 5.39
CA TYR A 168 -3.90 11.06 4.69
C TYR A 168 -2.89 12.02 4.09
N HIS A 169 -2.25 12.81 4.94
CA HIS A 169 -1.31 13.84 4.47
C HIS A 169 -0.19 13.23 3.60
N PRO A 170 0.09 13.78 2.39
CA PRO A 170 1.01 13.20 1.40
C PRO A 170 2.45 12.99 1.90
N ASN A 171 2.92 13.77 2.89
CA ASN A 171 4.24 13.58 3.46
C ASN A 171 4.37 12.30 4.30
N ASN A 172 3.24 11.75 4.76
CA ASN A 172 3.21 10.61 5.67
C ASN A 172 2.68 9.34 5.01
N TRP A 173 1.89 9.47 3.94
CA TRP A 173 1.21 8.36 3.30
C TRP A 173 1.61 8.23 1.83
N ASN A 174 1.76 7.00 1.35
CA ASN A 174 1.80 6.70 -0.06
C ASN A 174 0.36 6.58 -0.54
N ILE A 175 -0.03 7.44 -1.47
CA ILE A 175 -1.42 7.59 -1.90
C ILE A 175 -1.57 7.01 -3.30
N TYR A 176 -2.60 6.18 -3.49
CA TYR A 176 -2.95 5.54 -4.74
C TYR A 176 -4.43 5.77 -5.01
N THR A 177 -4.79 6.19 -6.22
CA THR A 177 -6.18 6.40 -6.59
C THR A 177 -6.52 5.62 -7.85
N PHE A 178 -7.55 4.80 -7.77
CA PHE A 178 -8.11 4.04 -8.89
C PHE A 178 -9.53 4.52 -9.14
N TYR A 179 -9.72 5.17 -10.28
CA TYR A 179 -11.01 5.63 -10.74
C TYR A 179 -11.57 4.67 -11.78
N CYS A 180 -12.87 4.39 -11.72
CA CYS A 180 -13.58 3.58 -12.69
C CYS A 180 -14.95 4.20 -13.03
N GLY A 181 -15.19 4.45 -14.31
CA GLY A 181 -16.45 4.99 -14.84
C GLY A 181 -16.64 4.59 -16.30
N ASP A 182 -17.65 5.10 -16.94
CA ASP A 182 -17.96 4.81 -18.36
C ASP A 182 -17.53 5.93 -19.33
N GLY A 183 -16.83 6.93 -18.81
CA GLY A 183 -16.31 8.04 -19.59
C GLY A 183 -17.34 9.14 -19.86
N ASP A 184 -18.60 8.95 -19.45
CA ASP A 184 -19.61 9.99 -19.53
C ASP A 184 -19.38 11.03 -18.42
N ASN A 185 -19.44 12.30 -18.80
CA ASN A 185 -19.36 13.43 -17.88
C ASN A 185 -20.06 14.62 -18.50
N TRP A 186 -20.68 15.45 -17.69
CA TRP A 186 -21.26 16.68 -18.21
C TRP A 186 -20.18 17.62 -18.73
N ALA A 187 -20.36 18.15 -19.93
CA ALA A 187 -19.37 19.00 -20.60
C ALA A 187 -18.91 20.19 -19.75
N ILE A 188 -19.79 20.75 -18.94
CA ILE A 188 -19.50 21.84 -18.01
C ILE A 188 -18.47 21.42 -16.93
N ASP A 189 -18.47 20.14 -16.54
CA ASP A 189 -17.59 19.60 -15.50
C ASP A 189 -16.20 19.21 -16.01
N ASN A 190 -16.00 19.03 -17.32
CA ASN A 190 -14.76 18.52 -17.89
C ASN A 190 -13.51 19.30 -17.48
N LYS A 191 -13.60 20.63 -17.43
CA LYS A 191 -12.47 21.47 -17.03
C LYS A 191 -12.12 21.29 -15.55
N GLU A 192 -13.14 21.18 -14.70
CA GLU A 192 -12.96 21.01 -13.27
C GLU A 192 -12.45 19.59 -12.95
N ALA A 193 -13.01 18.56 -13.59
CA ALA A 193 -12.54 17.19 -13.50
C ALA A 193 -11.06 17.08 -13.90
N LEU A 194 -10.66 17.70 -15.04
CA LEU A 194 -9.26 17.70 -15.48
C LEU A 194 -8.35 18.43 -14.48
N SER A 195 -8.80 19.52 -13.89
CA SER A 195 -8.07 20.25 -12.86
C SER A 195 -7.86 19.37 -11.61
N ALA A 196 -8.90 18.67 -11.15
CA ALA A 196 -8.82 17.74 -10.03
C ALA A 196 -7.89 16.55 -10.33
N PHE A 197 -7.95 15.98 -11.53
CA PHE A 197 -7.00 14.96 -11.97
C PHE A 197 -5.54 15.42 -11.88
N ARG A 198 -5.26 16.65 -12.32
CA ARG A 198 -3.89 17.22 -12.26
C ARG A 198 -3.41 17.37 -10.82
N ARG A 199 -4.24 17.91 -9.93
CA ARG A 199 -3.89 18.07 -8.51
C ARG A 199 -3.65 16.72 -7.83
N LEU A 200 -4.56 15.75 -8.03
CA LEU A 200 -4.40 14.42 -7.47
C LEU A 200 -3.17 13.69 -8.02
N LYS A 201 -2.85 13.87 -9.30
CA LYS A 201 -1.66 13.27 -9.92
C LYS A 201 -0.37 13.73 -9.24
N GLU A 202 -0.27 14.99 -8.82
CA GLU A 202 0.92 15.52 -8.15
C GLU A 202 1.16 14.90 -6.78
N ILE A 203 0.11 14.49 -6.09
CA ILE A 203 0.19 13.94 -4.72
C ILE A 203 0.13 12.42 -4.67
N ASN A 204 -0.36 11.78 -5.73
CA ASN A 204 -0.47 10.33 -5.83
C ASN A 204 0.82 9.69 -6.35
N GLN A 205 1.17 8.51 -5.80
CA GLN A 205 2.22 7.66 -6.37
C GLN A 205 1.77 7.04 -7.69
N ILE A 206 0.50 6.62 -7.76
CA ILE A 206 -0.19 6.23 -8.98
C ILE A 206 -1.61 6.77 -8.96
N MET A 207 -2.03 7.32 -10.08
CA MET A 207 -3.42 7.56 -10.39
C MET A 207 -3.81 6.77 -11.63
N CYS A 208 -4.81 5.92 -11.49
CA CYS A 208 -5.32 5.08 -12.57
C CYS A 208 -6.74 5.52 -12.92
N TYR A 209 -6.97 5.78 -14.19
CA TYR A 209 -8.29 6.02 -14.76
C TYR A 209 -8.67 4.84 -15.64
N THR A 210 -9.77 4.18 -15.32
CA THR A 210 -10.30 3.03 -16.06
C THR A 210 -11.66 3.40 -16.63
N GLU A 211 -11.78 3.33 -17.94
CA GLU A 211 -13.05 3.52 -18.65
C GLU A 211 -13.63 2.17 -19.08
N ILE A 212 -14.87 1.92 -18.69
CA ILE A 212 -15.61 0.72 -19.08
C ILE A 212 -16.48 1.07 -20.28
N GLY A 213 -16.00 0.68 -21.47
CA GLY A 213 -16.72 0.84 -22.74
C GLY A 213 -17.53 -0.39 -23.13
N PHE A 214 -18.30 -0.26 -24.19
CA PHE A 214 -18.95 -1.41 -24.85
C PHE A 214 -17.94 -2.17 -25.71
N LEU A 215 -17.98 -3.50 -25.66
CA LEU A 215 -17.12 -4.37 -26.47
C LEU A 215 -17.45 -4.32 -27.96
N ASN A 216 -18.63 -3.86 -28.35
CA ASN A 216 -19.10 -3.80 -29.74
C ASN A 216 -19.22 -2.35 -30.24
N LYS A 217 -18.51 -2.03 -31.31
CA LYS A 217 -18.63 -0.75 -32.03
C LYS A 217 -20.06 -0.44 -32.49
N ASN A 218 -20.91 -1.45 -32.71
CA ASN A 218 -22.29 -1.29 -33.15
C ASN A 218 -23.25 -0.84 -32.03
N GLU A 219 -22.96 -1.13 -30.76
CA GLU A 219 -23.73 -0.61 -29.63
C GLU A 219 -23.40 0.86 -29.36
N TYR A 220 -22.21 1.32 -29.73
CA TYR A 220 -21.78 2.71 -29.66
C TYR A 220 -22.69 3.66 -30.46
N ASN A 221 -23.24 3.17 -31.58
CA ASN A 221 -24.11 3.97 -32.47
C ASN A 221 -25.58 3.96 -32.07
N LEU A 222 -26.02 3.01 -31.22
CA LEU A 222 -27.42 2.90 -30.79
C LEU A 222 -27.81 3.81 -29.63
N PHE A 223 -26.85 4.13 -28.77
CA PHE A 223 -27.05 4.99 -27.60
C PHE A 223 -26.39 6.36 -27.73
N GLY A 224 -26.15 6.78 -28.98
CA GLY A 224 -25.85 8.15 -29.38
C GLY A 224 -24.95 8.94 -28.45
N SER A 225 -23.66 8.87 -28.66
CA SER A 225 -22.88 10.08 -28.46
C SER A 225 -23.32 11.06 -29.54
N SER A 226 -24.46 11.73 -29.31
CA SER A 226 -24.89 12.86 -30.11
C SER A 226 -23.84 13.97 -29.92
N ASN A 227 -23.37 14.49 -31.02
CA ASN A 227 -22.73 15.80 -31.14
C ASN A 227 -21.23 15.93 -30.87
N GLY A 228 -20.35 14.99 -31.28
CA GLY A 228 -18.94 15.35 -31.42
C GLY A 228 -18.24 15.82 -30.13
N GLU A 229 -18.85 15.68 -28.97
CA GLU A 229 -18.26 15.99 -27.68
C GLU A 229 -17.19 14.98 -27.36
N LYS A 230 -15.99 15.49 -27.07
CA LYS A 230 -14.86 14.64 -26.64
C LYS A 230 -15.21 13.98 -25.32
N LYS A 231 -15.08 12.66 -25.22
CA LYS A 231 -15.23 11.92 -23.97
C LYS A 231 -14.15 12.35 -22.96
N LEU A 232 -14.43 12.12 -21.67
CA LEU A 232 -13.47 12.38 -20.62
C LEU A 232 -12.12 11.71 -20.88
N TRP A 233 -12.11 10.51 -21.48
CA TRP A 233 -10.94 9.80 -21.97
C TRP A 233 -10.00 10.65 -22.84
N ASP A 234 -10.56 11.45 -23.75
CA ASP A 234 -9.75 12.32 -24.63
C ASP A 234 -9.12 13.50 -23.87
N TRP A 235 -9.76 13.95 -22.80
CA TRP A 235 -9.23 14.97 -21.92
C TRP A 235 -8.13 14.42 -21.00
N THR A 236 -8.27 13.19 -20.51
CA THR A 236 -7.27 12.58 -19.62
C THR A 236 -5.96 12.30 -20.32
N LYS A 237 -5.92 12.16 -21.64
CA LYS A 237 -4.68 12.07 -22.42
C LYS A 237 -3.73 13.24 -22.16
N LEU A 238 -4.26 14.42 -21.85
CA LEU A 238 -3.47 15.63 -21.57
C LEU A 238 -2.75 15.59 -20.22
N VAL A 239 -3.09 14.61 -19.36
CA VAL A 239 -2.54 14.45 -18.00
C VAL A 239 -1.69 13.22 -17.89
N GLU A 240 -1.66 12.37 -18.93
CA GLU A 240 -0.96 11.09 -18.89
C GLU A 240 0.54 11.25 -18.79
N ASP A 241 1.15 10.59 -17.81
CA ASP A 241 2.58 10.38 -17.70
C ASP A 241 2.86 9.08 -16.91
N LYS A 242 4.11 8.88 -16.43
CA LYS A 242 4.46 7.67 -15.68
C LYS A 242 3.67 7.43 -14.38
N ASN A 243 3.14 8.49 -13.74
CA ASN A 243 2.38 8.41 -12.49
C ASN A 243 0.87 8.34 -12.72
N PHE A 244 0.41 8.61 -13.97
CA PHE A 244 -0.98 8.49 -14.37
C PHE A 244 -1.14 7.38 -15.39
N LYS A 245 -1.96 6.37 -15.08
CA LYS A 245 -2.24 5.22 -15.95
C LYS A 245 -3.70 5.20 -16.35
N ARG A 246 -3.94 4.85 -17.62
CA ARG A 246 -5.27 4.60 -18.19
C ARG A 246 -5.59 3.12 -18.23
#